data_7cd1b12f010bf31452a909b1b094dc6f
#
_entry.id   7cd1b12f010bf31452a909b1b094dc6f
#
_cell.length_a   1.000
_cell.length_b   1.000
_cell.length_c   1.000
_cell.angle_alpha   90.00
_cell.angle_beta   90.00
_cell.angle_gamma   90.00
#
_symmetry.space_group_name_H-M   'P 1'
#
loop_
_entity.id
_entity.type
_entity.pdbx_description
1 polymer ?
#
loop_
_entity_poly.entity_id
_entity_poly.type
_entity_poly.pdbx_seq_one_letter_code
_entity_poly.pdbx_strand_id
1 'polypeptide(L)'
;MNDFQQTREKMGINFEYFKSLKGELEAEGLSKIEIAGELVYSLRNGLDYLVKIGGSEANSDITYLSRIGVKRLVCPMIESSFSMEKYMRSTENGGFEQLGVTIETNVAVENIESILDAGVSLNEVTIGRTDLSASIGLSNVEEE
;
A
#
# COMPACT_ATOMS: atom_id res chain seq x y z
N MET A 1 31.06 0.96 6.19
CA MET A 1 29.81 0.18 6.20
C MET A 1 28.86 0.95 7.11
N ASN A 2 27.67 1.30 6.63
CA ASN A 2 26.70 2.03 7.47
C ASN A 2 25.99 1.04 8.43
N ASP A 3 25.37 1.54 9.50
CA ASP A 3 24.68 0.71 10.51
C ASP A 3 23.66 -0.24 9.90
N PHE A 4 23.04 0.15 8.78
CA PHE A 4 22.06 -0.65 8.07
C PHE A 4 22.68 -1.89 7.40
N GLN A 5 23.86 -1.78 6.79
CA GLN A 5 24.56 -2.93 6.21
C GLN A 5 25.01 -3.92 7.30
N GLN A 6 25.43 -3.44 8.46
CA GLN A 6 25.76 -4.31 9.59
C GLN A 6 24.52 -5.03 10.15
N THR A 7 23.39 -4.33 10.26
CA THR A 7 22.14 -4.94 10.69
C THR A 7 21.65 -6.00 9.71
N ARG A 8 21.74 -5.72 8.42
CA ARG A 8 21.42 -6.65 7.32
C ARG A 8 22.23 -7.96 7.41
N GLU A 9 23.54 -7.87 7.60
CA GLU A 9 24.41 -9.03 7.74
C GLU A 9 24.09 -9.84 9.00
N LYS A 10 23.81 -9.16 10.12
CA LYS A 10 23.44 -9.80 11.38
C LYS A 10 22.11 -10.55 11.31
N MET A 11 21.16 -10.07 10.51
CA MET A 11 19.86 -10.73 10.34
C MET A 11 19.91 -11.92 9.36
N GLY A 12 21.02 -12.15 8.66
CA GLY A 12 21.14 -13.22 7.67
C GLY A 12 20.17 -13.10 6.50
N ILE A 13 19.63 -11.88 6.25
CA ILE A 13 18.64 -11.66 5.20
C ILE A 13 19.35 -11.55 3.85
N ASN A 14 19.06 -12.47 2.93
CA ASN A 14 19.53 -12.37 1.56
C ASN A 14 18.59 -11.45 0.76
N PHE A 15 19.05 -10.22 0.50
CA PHE A 15 18.29 -9.20 -0.22
C PHE A 15 18.16 -9.46 -1.73
N GLU A 16 18.85 -10.44 -2.29
CA GLU A 16 18.66 -10.84 -3.70
C GLU A 16 17.23 -11.32 -3.99
N TYR A 17 16.53 -11.79 -2.96
CA TYR A 17 15.12 -12.22 -3.06
C TYR A 17 14.11 -11.10 -2.86
N PHE A 18 14.54 -9.93 -2.37
CA PHE A 18 13.65 -8.78 -2.15
C PHE A 18 13.57 -7.94 -3.42
N LYS A 19 12.36 -7.76 -3.92
CA LYS A 19 12.09 -6.94 -5.11
C LYS A 19 11.46 -5.59 -4.77
N SER A 20 10.82 -5.50 -3.63
CA SER A 20 10.12 -4.28 -3.22
C SER A 20 10.21 -4.05 -1.71
N LEU A 21 10.08 -2.80 -1.32
CA LEU A 21 9.88 -2.35 0.04
C LEU A 21 8.51 -1.70 0.14
N LYS A 22 7.82 -1.89 1.27
CA LYS A 22 6.50 -1.31 1.53
C LYS A 22 6.59 -0.42 2.76
N GLY A 23 6.17 0.83 2.61
CA GLY A 23 5.94 1.77 3.72
C GLY A 23 4.46 2.00 3.94
N GLU A 24 4.06 2.25 5.18
CA GLU A 24 2.68 2.54 5.56
C GLU A 24 2.60 3.81 6.42
N LEU A 25 1.83 4.79 5.97
CA LEU A 25 1.67 6.06 6.67
C LEU A 25 0.83 5.93 7.95
N GLU A 26 -0.34 5.34 7.86
CA GLU A 26 -1.28 5.26 9.00
C GLU A 26 -1.04 4.02 9.87
N ALA A 27 -1.03 2.82 9.29
CA ALA A 27 -0.98 1.59 10.07
C ALA A 27 0.36 1.38 10.79
N GLU A 28 1.48 1.76 10.17
CA GLU A 28 2.81 1.73 10.79
C GLU A 28 3.24 3.08 11.38
N GLY A 29 2.49 4.14 11.09
CA GLY A 29 2.74 5.48 11.60
C GLY A 29 4.02 6.12 11.09
N LEU A 30 4.49 5.75 9.90
CA LEU A 30 5.67 6.35 9.32
C LEU A 30 5.45 7.82 8.97
N SER A 31 6.39 8.66 9.40
CA SER A 31 6.40 10.06 9.02
C SER A 31 6.78 10.25 7.56
N LYS A 32 6.42 11.41 7.00
CA LYS A 32 6.81 11.78 5.63
C LYS A 32 8.32 11.76 5.38
N ILE A 33 9.12 12.04 6.42
CA ILE A 33 10.58 11.98 6.34
C ILE A 33 11.07 10.54 6.25
N GLU A 34 10.49 9.63 7.03
CA GLU A 34 10.82 8.21 6.99
C GLU A 34 10.45 7.61 5.64
N ILE A 35 9.26 7.90 5.12
CA ILE A 35 8.84 7.50 3.75
C ILE A 35 9.84 7.99 2.69
N ALA A 36 10.29 9.25 2.77
CA ALA A 36 11.31 9.76 1.84
C ALA A 36 12.65 9.04 1.99
N GLY A 37 13.04 8.70 3.22
CA GLY A 37 14.24 7.92 3.51
C GLY A 37 14.18 6.51 2.92
N GLU A 38 13.05 5.83 3.07
CA GLU A 38 12.81 4.50 2.51
C GLU A 38 12.79 4.52 0.97
N LEU A 39 12.19 5.55 0.37
CA LEU A 39 12.23 5.73 -1.09
C LEU A 39 13.68 5.86 -1.59
N VAL A 40 14.49 6.71 -0.97
CA VAL A 40 15.91 6.88 -1.33
C VAL A 40 16.68 5.56 -1.16
N TYR A 41 16.41 4.83 -0.08
CA TYR A 41 17.00 3.52 0.15
C TYR A 41 16.62 2.52 -0.94
N SER A 42 15.34 2.45 -1.30
CA SER A 42 14.84 1.56 -2.35
C SER A 42 15.49 1.85 -3.70
N LEU A 43 15.53 3.12 -4.10
CA LEU A 43 16.17 3.56 -5.34
C LEU A 43 17.66 3.17 -5.40
N ARG A 44 18.39 3.34 -4.30
CA ARG A 44 19.83 2.99 -4.23
C ARG A 44 20.09 1.49 -4.30
N ASN A 45 19.12 0.67 -3.95
CA ASN A 45 19.25 -0.79 -3.92
C ASN A 45 18.50 -1.48 -5.08
N GLY A 46 17.92 -0.72 -6.01
CA GLY A 46 17.17 -1.26 -7.15
C GLY A 46 15.90 -1.99 -6.72
N LEU A 47 15.27 -1.53 -5.63
CA LEU A 47 14.01 -2.09 -5.13
C LEU A 47 12.86 -1.19 -5.57
N ASP A 48 11.74 -1.79 -5.90
CA ASP A 48 10.47 -1.06 -6.02
C ASP A 48 10.04 -0.54 -4.64
N TYR A 49 9.38 0.61 -4.63
CA TYR A 49 8.83 1.17 -3.40
C TYR A 49 7.32 1.36 -3.52
N LEU A 50 6.59 0.69 -2.65
CA LEU A 50 5.14 0.74 -2.54
C LEU A 50 4.76 1.48 -1.26
N VAL A 51 3.80 2.40 -1.32
CA VAL A 51 3.29 3.08 -0.11
C VAL A 51 1.80 2.82 0.06
N LYS A 52 1.43 2.31 1.23
CA LYS A 52 0.04 2.21 1.67
C LYS A 52 -0.35 3.53 2.32
N ILE A 53 -1.38 4.18 1.77
CA ILE A 53 -1.92 5.46 2.24
C ILE A 53 -3.02 5.24 3.29
N GLY A 54 -3.49 6.31 3.93
CA GLY A 54 -4.50 6.24 5.00
C GLY A 54 -5.94 5.95 4.51
N GLY A 55 -6.21 6.05 3.23
CA GLY A 55 -7.54 5.79 2.66
C GLY A 55 -7.81 6.55 1.36
N SER A 56 -9.02 6.39 0.82
CA SER A 56 -9.42 6.97 -0.47
C SER A 56 -9.43 8.51 -0.53
N GLU A 57 -9.45 9.16 0.60
CA GLU A 57 -9.43 10.64 0.72
C GLU A 57 -8.12 11.20 1.32
N ALA A 58 -7.04 10.41 1.35
CA ALA A 58 -5.73 10.83 1.83
C ALA A 58 -5.01 11.78 0.86
N ASN A 59 -5.69 12.84 0.41
CA ASN A 59 -5.21 13.74 -0.64
C ASN A 59 -3.88 14.42 -0.32
N SER A 60 -3.62 14.76 0.96
CA SER A 60 -2.36 15.36 1.36
C SER A 60 -1.18 14.41 1.20
N ASP A 61 -1.41 13.13 1.47
CA ASP A 61 -0.40 12.08 1.34
C ASP A 61 -0.17 11.76 -0.13
N ILE A 62 -1.23 11.57 -0.91
CA ILE A 62 -1.16 11.37 -2.36
C ILE A 62 -0.37 12.50 -3.02
N THR A 63 -0.68 13.76 -2.67
CA THR A 63 0.04 14.93 -3.19
C THR A 63 1.53 14.91 -2.80
N TYR A 64 1.84 14.57 -1.56
CA TYR A 64 3.21 14.48 -1.08
C TYR A 64 3.97 13.36 -1.81
N LEU A 65 3.40 12.16 -1.87
CA LEU A 65 4.00 10.98 -2.49
C LEU A 65 4.27 11.18 -3.98
N SER A 66 3.33 11.83 -4.68
CA SER A 66 3.51 12.26 -6.07
C SER A 66 4.74 13.18 -6.24
N ARG A 67 4.86 14.19 -5.37
CA ARG A 67 5.96 15.17 -5.42
C ARG A 67 7.33 14.57 -5.16
N ILE A 68 7.45 13.59 -4.28
CA ILE A 68 8.73 12.92 -4.01
C ILE A 68 9.03 11.80 -5.00
N GLY A 69 8.10 11.45 -5.90
CA GLY A 69 8.34 10.51 -6.98
C GLY A 69 8.01 9.05 -6.64
N VAL A 70 7.20 8.78 -5.62
CA VAL A 70 6.65 7.44 -5.38
C VAL A 70 5.81 7.02 -6.58
N LYS A 71 5.99 5.77 -7.05
CA LYS A 71 5.34 5.25 -8.26
C LYS A 71 4.23 4.26 -8.00
N ARG A 72 4.21 3.66 -6.81
CA ARG A 72 3.24 2.63 -6.46
C ARG A 72 2.50 3.00 -5.19
N LEU A 73 1.17 3.00 -5.25
CA LEU A 73 0.30 3.23 -4.11
C LEU A 73 -0.63 2.04 -3.87
N VAL A 74 -0.96 1.81 -2.60
CA VAL A 74 -2.07 0.95 -2.19
C VAL A 74 -3.02 1.73 -1.28
N CYS A 75 -4.29 1.69 -1.61
CA CYS A 75 -5.35 2.26 -0.79
C CYS A 75 -6.03 1.15 0.02
N PRO A 76 -6.01 1.24 1.36
CA PRO A 76 -6.74 0.31 2.22
C PRO A 76 -8.24 0.64 2.29
N MET A 77 -9.01 -0.28 2.85
CA MET A 77 -10.39 -0.06 3.30
C MET A 77 -11.33 0.49 2.20
N ILE A 78 -11.15 0.01 0.96
CA ILE A 78 -12.09 0.31 -0.13
C ILE A 78 -13.29 -0.61 0.02
N GLU A 79 -14.45 -0.05 0.36
CA GLU A 79 -15.69 -0.79 0.65
C GLU A 79 -16.85 -0.49 -0.32
N SER A 80 -16.65 0.43 -1.25
CA SER A 80 -17.68 0.83 -2.21
C SER A 80 -17.10 1.36 -3.52
N SER A 81 -17.90 1.31 -4.60
CA SER A 81 -17.55 1.97 -5.86
C SER A 81 -17.25 3.46 -5.69
N PHE A 82 -17.99 4.14 -4.83
CA PHE A 82 -17.78 5.57 -4.57
C PHE A 82 -16.41 5.86 -3.94
N SER A 83 -15.95 5.05 -2.97
CA SER A 83 -14.61 5.19 -2.41
C SER A 83 -13.52 4.88 -3.44
N MET A 84 -13.74 3.89 -4.30
CA MET A 84 -12.85 3.59 -5.41
C MET A 84 -12.75 4.75 -6.41
N GLU A 85 -13.88 5.33 -6.82
CA GLU A 85 -13.91 6.51 -7.71
C GLU A 85 -13.13 7.69 -7.12
N LYS A 86 -13.27 7.94 -5.81
CA LYS A 86 -12.50 8.98 -5.11
C LYS A 86 -11.00 8.71 -5.19
N TYR A 87 -10.58 7.48 -4.93
CA TYR A 87 -9.17 7.09 -5.01
C TYR A 87 -8.62 7.27 -6.42
N MET A 88 -9.33 6.76 -7.44
CA MET A 88 -8.94 6.90 -8.84
C MET A 88 -8.78 8.37 -9.24
N ARG A 89 -9.76 9.20 -8.89
CA ARG A 89 -9.73 10.65 -9.17
C ARG A 89 -8.57 11.37 -8.47
N SER A 90 -8.30 11.01 -7.21
CA SER A 90 -7.21 11.62 -6.43
C SER A 90 -5.82 11.30 -6.98
N THR A 91 -5.69 10.18 -7.68
CA THR A 91 -4.40 9.70 -8.22
C THR A 91 -4.18 10.03 -9.70
N GLU A 92 -5.21 10.45 -10.43
CA GLU A 92 -5.22 10.63 -11.90
C GLU A 92 -4.05 11.45 -12.43
N ASN A 93 -3.67 12.53 -11.75
CA ASN A 93 -2.59 13.42 -12.18
C ASN A 93 -1.32 13.27 -11.32
N GLY A 94 -1.22 12.23 -10.51
CA GLY A 94 -0.12 12.05 -9.55
C GLY A 94 1.15 11.45 -10.15
N GLY A 95 1.13 10.99 -11.40
CA GLY A 95 2.28 10.34 -12.05
C GLY A 95 2.61 8.97 -11.47
N PHE A 96 1.64 8.31 -10.85
CA PHE A 96 1.75 6.94 -10.35
C PHE A 96 1.69 5.95 -11.50
N GLU A 97 2.48 4.90 -11.42
CA GLU A 97 2.59 3.84 -12.44
C GLU A 97 1.78 2.60 -12.06
N GLN A 98 1.58 2.38 -10.76
CA GLN A 98 0.80 1.27 -10.24
C GLN A 98 -0.10 1.72 -9.10
N LEU A 99 -1.38 1.40 -9.22
CA LEU A 99 -2.40 1.66 -8.20
C LEU A 99 -2.97 0.33 -7.73
N GLY A 100 -2.91 0.11 -6.43
CA GLY A 100 -3.46 -1.05 -5.76
C GLY A 100 -4.52 -0.70 -4.73
N VAL A 101 -5.29 -1.69 -4.35
CA VAL A 101 -6.24 -1.61 -3.23
C VAL A 101 -6.14 -2.85 -2.36
N THR A 102 -6.52 -2.71 -1.08
CA THR A 102 -6.69 -3.84 -0.19
C THR A 102 -8.17 -4.09 0.07
N ILE A 103 -8.61 -5.32 -0.19
CA ILE A 103 -9.93 -5.83 0.18
C ILE A 103 -9.76 -6.57 1.51
N GLU A 104 -10.31 -6.00 2.56
CA GLU A 104 -10.02 -6.44 3.92
C GLU A 104 -11.23 -6.38 4.88
N THR A 105 -12.44 -6.24 4.32
CA THR A 105 -13.70 -6.29 5.08
C THR A 105 -14.76 -7.11 4.36
N ASN A 106 -15.72 -7.65 5.13
CA ASN A 106 -16.86 -8.36 4.55
C ASN A 106 -17.65 -7.47 3.58
N VAL A 107 -17.83 -6.20 3.94
CA VAL A 107 -18.52 -5.22 3.09
C VAL A 107 -17.82 -5.03 1.74
N ALA A 108 -16.47 -5.00 1.74
CA ALA A 108 -15.69 -4.92 0.51
C ALA A 108 -15.87 -6.17 -0.37
N VAL A 109 -15.94 -7.35 0.25
CA VAL A 109 -16.19 -8.61 -0.48
C VAL A 109 -17.59 -8.62 -1.09
N GLU A 110 -18.61 -8.20 -0.36
CA GLU A 110 -20.00 -8.13 -0.86
C GLU A 110 -20.13 -7.14 -2.04
N ASN A 111 -19.33 -6.08 -2.08
CA ASN A 111 -19.36 -5.05 -3.11
C ASN A 111 -18.25 -5.20 -4.18
N ILE A 112 -17.53 -6.32 -4.22
CA ILE A 112 -16.30 -6.47 -4.99
C ILE A 112 -16.47 -6.15 -6.47
N GLU A 113 -17.54 -6.60 -7.11
CA GLU A 113 -17.81 -6.36 -8.53
C GLU A 113 -17.91 -4.85 -8.81
N SER A 114 -18.73 -4.12 -8.05
CA SER A 114 -18.91 -2.68 -8.22
C SER A 114 -17.65 -1.87 -7.90
N ILE A 115 -16.83 -2.35 -6.96
CA ILE A 115 -15.53 -1.75 -6.63
C ILE A 115 -14.57 -1.90 -7.82
N LEU A 116 -14.47 -3.10 -8.39
CA LEU A 116 -13.57 -3.37 -9.52
C LEU A 116 -14.02 -2.64 -10.79
N ASP A 117 -15.32 -2.56 -11.05
CA ASP A 117 -15.86 -1.80 -12.19
C ASP A 117 -15.52 -0.31 -12.12
N ALA A 118 -15.48 0.26 -10.91
CA ALA A 118 -15.08 1.65 -10.69
C ALA A 118 -13.55 1.86 -10.76
N GLY A 119 -12.77 0.80 -10.69
CA GLY A 119 -11.30 0.81 -10.66
C GLY A 119 -10.63 0.82 -12.03
N VAL A 120 -11.00 1.72 -12.93
CA VAL A 120 -10.58 1.75 -14.36
C VAL A 120 -9.07 1.70 -14.59
N SER A 121 -8.26 2.18 -13.65
CA SER A 121 -6.79 2.21 -13.73
C SER A 121 -6.13 1.35 -12.64
N LEU A 122 -6.89 0.45 -12.04
CA LEU A 122 -6.39 -0.42 -10.99
C LEU A 122 -5.45 -1.50 -11.57
N ASN A 123 -4.31 -1.70 -10.92
CA ASN A 123 -3.29 -2.67 -11.35
C ASN A 123 -3.20 -3.86 -10.40
N GLU A 124 -3.57 -3.67 -9.11
CA GLU A 124 -3.33 -4.67 -8.07
C GLU A 124 -4.49 -4.71 -7.07
N VAL A 125 -4.88 -5.91 -6.67
CA VAL A 125 -5.81 -6.16 -5.57
C VAL A 125 -5.12 -7.08 -4.57
N THR A 126 -5.02 -6.63 -3.33
CA THR A 126 -4.50 -7.40 -2.21
C THR A 126 -5.64 -7.82 -1.30
N ILE A 127 -5.61 -9.04 -0.80
CA ILE A 127 -6.55 -9.52 0.22
C ILE A 127 -5.88 -9.36 1.59
N GLY A 128 -6.45 -8.49 2.43
CA GLY A 128 -6.00 -8.26 3.80
C GLY A 128 -6.64 -9.27 4.76
N ARG A 129 -6.04 -10.48 4.86
CA ARG A 129 -6.63 -11.61 5.58
C ARG A 129 -6.91 -11.33 7.06
N THR A 130 -6.02 -10.62 7.75
CA THR A 130 -6.16 -10.32 9.18
C THR A 130 -7.41 -9.50 9.45
N ASP A 131 -7.56 -8.37 8.76
CA ASP A 131 -8.70 -7.49 8.96
C ASP A 131 -9.98 -8.11 8.40
N LEU A 132 -9.90 -8.84 7.28
CA LEU A 132 -11.04 -9.58 6.73
C LEU A 132 -11.56 -10.63 7.73
N SER A 133 -10.69 -11.44 8.33
CA SER A 133 -11.07 -12.42 9.34
C SER A 133 -11.75 -11.76 10.54
N ALA A 134 -11.19 -10.67 11.03
CA ALA A 134 -11.79 -9.90 12.11
C ALA A 134 -13.16 -9.32 11.72
N SER A 135 -13.34 -8.84 10.49
CA SER A 135 -14.59 -8.26 10.01
C SER A 135 -15.74 -9.26 9.90
N ILE A 136 -15.42 -10.53 9.69
CA ILE A 136 -16.41 -11.64 9.67
C ILE A 136 -16.53 -12.40 11.01
N GLY A 137 -15.84 -11.90 12.06
CA GLY A 137 -15.94 -12.41 13.41
C GLY A 137 -15.11 -13.66 13.71
N LEU A 138 -14.11 -13.97 12.87
CA LEU A 138 -13.14 -15.02 13.14
C LEU A 138 -12.07 -14.54 14.13
N SER A 139 -11.65 -15.42 15.03
CA SER A 139 -10.62 -15.11 16.02
C SER A 139 -9.19 -15.34 15.51
N ASN A 140 -9.07 -16.08 14.40
CA ASN A 140 -7.80 -16.47 13.79
C ASN A 140 -7.93 -16.49 12.27
N VAL A 141 -6.88 -16.06 11.57
CA VAL A 141 -6.79 -16.03 10.10
C VAL A 141 -6.85 -17.45 9.48
N GLU A 142 -6.53 -18.49 10.26
CA GLU A 142 -6.49 -19.88 9.83
C GLU A 142 -7.80 -20.65 10.19
N GLU A 143 -8.81 -19.98 10.74
CA GLU A 143 -10.13 -20.58 10.93
C GLU A 143 -10.86 -20.73 9.59
N GLU A 144 -11.46 -21.93 9.37
CA GLU A 144 -12.28 -22.24 8.19
C GLU A 144 -13.77 -21.91 8.42
#